data_89d4b775dd497b057853990337767c2f
#
_entry.id   89d4b775dd497b057853990337767c2f
#
_cell.length_a   1.000
_cell.length_b   1.000
_cell.length_c   1.000
_cell.angle_alpha   90.00
_cell.angle_beta   90.00
_cell.angle_gamma   90.00
#
_symmetry.space_group_name_H-M   'P 1'
#
loop_
_entity.id
_entity.type
_entity.pdbx_description
1 polymer ?
#
loop_
_entity_poly.entity_id
_entity_poly.type
_entity_poly.pdbx_seq_one_letter_code
_entity_poly.pdbx_strand_id
1 'polypeptide(L)'
;MLLVKTSNGQVEQFPYTLGDLRRDNPQTSFPKKIGDALLASYGIYHVMPEPQPEHDPLVQTVVRDVEPHNNETAVDEETGETYETGRWVIGYTVENKPQDKAEEAIRNQRDRLLTDTDWMALSDNTMTPEWASYRQALRDITSQEGFPYSVDWPTKP
;
A
#
# COMPACT_ATOMS: atom_id res chain seq x y z
N MET A 1 2.16 2.64 -18.42
CA MET A 1 2.90 1.38 -18.61
C MET A 1 4.28 1.60 -18.03
N LEU A 2 4.65 0.84 -17.02
CA LEU A 2 5.94 0.95 -16.33
C LEU A 2 6.90 -0.09 -16.95
N LEU A 3 8.12 0.35 -17.25
CA LEU A 3 9.19 -0.53 -17.71
C LEU A 3 10.40 -0.39 -16.79
N VAL A 4 11.17 -1.45 -16.67
CA VAL A 4 12.49 -1.49 -16.03
C VAL A 4 13.54 -1.90 -17.05
N LYS A 5 14.70 -1.29 -17.00
CA LYS A 5 15.90 -1.75 -17.70
C LYS A 5 16.80 -2.46 -16.71
N THR A 6 17.26 -3.63 -17.09
CA THR A 6 18.09 -4.49 -16.25
C THR A 6 19.38 -4.85 -16.96
N SER A 7 20.42 -5.10 -16.17
CA SER A 7 21.71 -5.64 -16.65
C SER A 7 22.18 -6.70 -15.65
N ASN A 8 22.50 -7.88 -16.11
CA ASN A 8 22.92 -9.01 -15.29
C ASN A 8 21.93 -9.35 -14.14
N GLY A 9 20.62 -9.24 -14.41
CA GLY A 9 19.58 -9.52 -13.43
C GLY A 9 19.39 -8.42 -12.37
N GLN A 10 20.11 -7.30 -12.47
CA GLN A 10 19.98 -6.15 -11.56
C GLN A 10 19.27 -4.98 -12.25
N VAL A 11 18.53 -4.17 -11.49
CA VAL A 11 17.93 -2.94 -12.01
C VAL A 11 19.02 -1.95 -12.40
N GLU A 12 19.05 -1.56 -13.66
CA GLU A 12 19.93 -0.51 -14.18
C GLU A 12 19.24 0.85 -14.14
N GLN A 13 17.97 0.87 -14.57
CA GLN A 13 17.16 2.09 -14.56
C GLN A 13 15.68 1.79 -14.35
N PHE A 14 15.04 2.51 -13.45
CA PHE A 14 13.60 2.54 -13.24
C PHE A 14 13.14 3.94 -12.79
N PRO A 15 12.03 4.49 -13.29
CA PRO A 15 11.28 3.98 -14.44
C PRO A 15 12.06 4.12 -15.76
N TYR A 16 11.81 3.22 -16.68
CA TYR A 16 12.36 3.26 -18.03
C TYR A 16 11.24 3.49 -19.06
N THR A 17 11.55 4.15 -20.17
CA THR A 17 10.54 4.48 -21.19
C THR A 17 11.00 4.05 -22.58
N LEU A 18 10.04 3.92 -23.52
CA LEU A 18 10.37 3.69 -24.92
C LEU A 18 11.15 4.88 -25.57
N GLY A 19 11.05 6.06 -24.95
CA GLY A 19 11.88 7.22 -25.32
C GLY A 19 13.34 6.99 -24.95
N ASP A 20 13.57 6.44 -23.75
CA ASP A 20 14.91 6.09 -23.29
C ASP A 20 15.54 5.01 -24.16
N LEU A 21 14.77 3.97 -24.52
CA LEU A 21 15.23 2.92 -25.44
C LEU A 21 15.73 3.50 -26.77
N ARG A 22 15.01 4.43 -27.36
CA ARG A 22 15.41 5.07 -28.63
C ARG A 22 16.64 5.97 -28.46
N ARG A 23 16.71 6.69 -27.35
CA ARG A 23 17.87 7.56 -27.03
C ARG A 23 19.14 6.73 -26.79
N ASP A 24 19.02 5.60 -26.10
CA ASP A 24 20.15 4.72 -25.80
C ASP A 24 20.62 3.96 -27.02
N ASN A 25 19.78 3.83 -28.08
CA ASN A 25 20.07 3.11 -29.30
C ASN A 25 19.83 3.96 -30.56
N PRO A 26 20.57 5.06 -30.76
CA PRO A 26 20.29 6.04 -31.81
C PRO A 26 20.49 5.50 -33.23
N GLN A 27 21.25 4.42 -33.37
CA GLN A 27 21.51 3.77 -34.69
C GLN A 27 20.48 2.67 -35.01
N THR A 28 19.52 2.42 -34.15
CA THR A 28 18.51 1.35 -34.30
C THR A 28 17.14 1.93 -34.63
N SER A 29 16.54 1.44 -35.71
CA SER A 29 15.15 1.77 -36.04
C SER A 29 14.20 0.79 -35.40
N PHE A 30 13.37 1.29 -34.45
CA PHE A 30 12.38 0.47 -33.77
C PHE A 30 11.00 0.55 -34.45
N PRO A 31 10.24 -0.55 -34.50
CA PRO A 31 8.88 -0.53 -35.02
C PRO A 31 7.98 0.38 -34.16
N LYS A 32 6.87 0.81 -34.72
CA LYS A 32 5.88 1.67 -33.99
C LYS A 32 5.34 0.96 -32.75
N LYS A 33 5.13 -0.36 -32.82
CA LYS A 33 4.73 -1.22 -31.69
C LYS A 33 5.88 -2.17 -31.40
N ILE A 34 6.46 -2.05 -30.22
CA ILE A 34 7.59 -2.88 -29.76
C ILE A 34 6.98 -3.99 -28.88
N GLY A 35 7.24 -5.25 -29.26
CA GLY A 35 6.77 -6.42 -28.51
C GLY A 35 7.75 -6.81 -27.39
N ASP A 36 7.25 -7.62 -26.45
CA ASP A 36 7.98 -8.02 -25.24
C ASP A 36 9.29 -8.77 -25.54
N ALA A 37 9.30 -9.63 -26.55
CA ALA A 37 10.51 -10.35 -26.96
C ALA A 37 11.62 -9.39 -27.42
N LEU A 38 11.26 -8.32 -28.13
CA LEU A 38 12.22 -7.30 -28.55
C LEU A 38 12.68 -6.46 -27.35
N LEU A 39 11.79 -6.10 -26.44
CA LEU A 39 12.16 -5.41 -25.20
C LEU A 39 13.13 -6.26 -24.37
N ALA A 40 12.81 -7.54 -24.17
CA ALA A 40 13.65 -8.47 -23.42
C ALA A 40 15.06 -8.62 -24.00
N SER A 41 15.22 -8.56 -25.34
CA SER A 41 16.55 -8.60 -25.99
C SER A 41 17.42 -7.37 -25.63
N TYR A 42 16.83 -6.30 -25.14
CA TYR A 42 17.53 -5.11 -24.61
C TYR A 42 17.55 -5.06 -23.07
N GLY A 43 17.17 -6.17 -22.41
CA GLY A 43 17.07 -6.21 -20.94
C GLY A 43 15.94 -5.36 -20.37
N ILE A 44 14.89 -5.11 -21.17
CA ILE A 44 13.77 -4.26 -20.75
C ILE A 44 12.54 -5.14 -20.52
N TYR A 45 11.91 -4.95 -19.36
CA TYR A 45 10.76 -5.73 -18.94
C TYR A 45 9.63 -4.84 -18.48
N HIS A 46 8.40 -5.36 -18.59
CA HIS A 46 7.23 -4.73 -17.98
C HIS A 46 7.26 -4.93 -16.48
N VAL A 47 6.89 -3.85 -15.75
CA VAL A 47 6.71 -3.91 -14.31
C VAL A 47 5.23 -3.88 -13.98
N MET A 48 4.77 -4.90 -13.27
CA MET A 48 3.40 -5.05 -12.81
C MET A 48 3.31 -4.64 -11.33
N PRO A 49 2.30 -3.84 -10.94
CA PRO A 49 2.09 -3.56 -9.53
C PRO A 49 1.58 -4.81 -8.80
N GLU A 50 2.07 -5.05 -7.60
CA GLU A 50 1.48 -6.02 -6.69
C GLU A 50 0.14 -5.51 -6.15
N PRO A 51 -0.73 -6.38 -5.63
CA PRO A 51 -1.90 -5.95 -4.88
C PRO A 51 -1.48 -5.10 -3.67
N GLN A 52 -2.19 -4.00 -3.42
CA GLN A 52 -1.91 -3.22 -2.23
C GLN A 52 -2.24 -4.03 -0.97
N PRO A 53 -1.37 -4.02 0.04
CA PRO A 53 -1.62 -4.69 1.31
C PRO A 53 -2.79 -4.06 2.07
N GLU A 54 -3.46 -4.87 2.89
CA GLU A 54 -4.45 -4.36 3.84
C GLU A 54 -3.76 -3.43 4.85
N HIS A 55 -4.42 -2.34 5.19
CA HIS A 55 -3.91 -1.34 6.11
C HIS A 55 -5.06 -0.57 6.78
N ASP A 56 -4.80 0.01 7.93
CA ASP A 56 -5.74 0.94 8.57
C ASP A 56 -5.54 2.37 7.99
N PRO A 57 -6.46 2.87 7.17
CA PRO A 57 -6.32 4.19 6.55
C PRO A 57 -6.36 5.36 7.54
N LEU A 58 -6.77 5.15 8.80
CA LEU A 58 -6.71 6.19 9.83
C LEU A 58 -5.27 6.49 10.23
N VAL A 59 -4.47 5.45 10.43
CA VAL A 59 -3.14 5.56 11.04
C VAL A 59 -1.99 5.12 10.14
N GLN A 60 -2.31 4.49 9.00
CA GLN A 60 -1.33 3.97 8.05
C GLN A 60 -1.50 4.57 6.66
N THR A 61 -0.45 4.49 5.87
CA THR A 61 -0.43 4.81 4.44
C THR A 61 0.30 3.72 3.68
N VAL A 62 -0.09 3.52 2.43
CA VAL A 62 0.58 2.59 1.53
C VAL A 62 1.51 3.39 0.63
N VAL A 63 2.79 3.07 0.68
CA VAL A 63 3.83 3.68 -0.13
C VAL A 63 4.29 2.65 -1.16
N ARG A 64 4.36 3.07 -2.42
CA ARG A 64 4.91 2.22 -3.47
C ARG A 64 6.43 2.16 -3.34
N ASP A 65 7.01 0.99 -3.49
CA ASP A 65 8.44 0.78 -3.46
C ASP A 65 9.16 1.60 -4.54
N VAL A 66 10.40 1.96 -4.29
CA VAL A 66 11.18 2.83 -5.18
C VAL A 66 11.66 2.05 -6.40
N GLU A 67 12.02 0.77 -6.21
CA GLU A 67 12.55 -0.10 -7.24
C GLU A 67 11.71 -1.37 -7.39
N PRO A 68 11.51 -1.87 -8.62
CA PRO A 68 10.89 -3.16 -8.85
C PRO A 68 11.87 -4.29 -8.51
N HIS A 69 11.33 -5.42 -8.13
CA HIS A 69 12.08 -6.65 -7.90
C HIS A 69 11.51 -7.80 -8.74
N ASN A 70 12.31 -8.82 -8.96
CA ASN A 70 11.86 -10.02 -9.64
C ASN A 70 11.14 -10.91 -8.60
N ASN A 71 9.86 -11.17 -8.81
CA ASN A 71 9.00 -11.83 -7.81
C ASN A 71 8.56 -13.24 -8.22
N GLU A 72 8.81 -13.67 -9.43
CA GLU A 72 8.44 -15.02 -9.81
C GLU A 72 9.62 -15.96 -9.66
N THR A 73 9.54 -16.79 -8.63
CA THR A 73 10.31 -18.02 -8.57
C THR A 73 9.40 -19.17 -8.97
N ALA A 74 9.82 -19.97 -9.93
CA ALA A 74 9.25 -21.27 -10.22
C ALA A 74 10.19 -22.34 -9.66
N VAL A 75 9.61 -23.46 -9.27
CA VAL A 75 10.39 -24.63 -8.86
C VAL A 75 10.50 -25.57 -10.07
N ASP A 76 11.71 -25.92 -10.43
CA ASP A 76 11.96 -26.95 -11.42
C ASP A 76 11.47 -28.29 -10.87
N GLU A 77 10.52 -28.93 -11.57
CA GLU A 77 9.89 -30.18 -11.11
C GLU A 77 10.85 -31.39 -11.11
N GLU A 78 11.94 -31.35 -11.87
CA GLU A 78 12.92 -32.44 -11.95
C GLU A 78 14.03 -32.28 -10.91
N THR A 79 14.51 -31.05 -10.68
CA THR A 79 15.66 -30.78 -9.79
C THR A 79 15.23 -30.30 -8.41
N GLY A 80 14.02 -29.77 -8.26
CA GLY A 80 13.56 -29.11 -7.04
C GLY A 80 14.21 -27.76 -6.78
N GLU A 81 15.00 -27.24 -7.71
CA GLU A 81 15.64 -25.93 -7.59
C GLU A 81 14.69 -24.80 -7.92
N THR A 82 14.77 -23.72 -7.16
CA THR A 82 14.03 -22.50 -7.39
C THR A 82 14.77 -21.60 -8.37
N TYR A 83 14.11 -21.16 -9.43
CA TYR A 83 14.67 -20.22 -10.41
C TYR A 83 13.75 -19.01 -10.62
N GLU A 84 14.33 -17.89 -11.03
CA GLU A 84 13.60 -16.65 -11.33
C GLU A 84 12.98 -16.71 -12.73
N THR A 85 11.68 -16.41 -12.85
CA THR A 85 10.93 -16.48 -14.11
C THR A 85 11.03 -15.21 -14.97
N GLY A 86 11.65 -14.15 -14.43
CA GLY A 86 11.82 -12.88 -15.15
C GLY A 86 10.63 -11.94 -15.10
N ARG A 87 9.63 -12.19 -14.23
CA ARG A 87 8.51 -11.28 -14.02
C ARG A 87 8.89 -10.20 -13.02
N TRP A 88 8.89 -8.94 -13.46
CA TRP A 88 9.20 -7.80 -12.61
C TRP A 88 7.93 -7.21 -12.02
N VAL A 89 7.96 -6.99 -10.71
CA VAL A 89 6.86 -6.41 -9.95
C VAL A 89 7.34 -5.25 -9.10
N ILE A 90 6.44 -4.33 -8.80
CA ILE A 90 6.69 -3.28 -7.82
C ILE A 90 5.71 -3.45 -6.67
N GLY A 91 6.27 -3.60 -5.48
CA GLY A 91 5.54 -3.81 -4.25
C GLY A 91 5.07 -2.53 -3.59
N TYR A 92 4.51 -2.72 -2.41
CA TYR A 92 4.03 -1.65 -1.55
C TYR A 92 4.41 -1.95 -0.10
N THR A 93 4.86 -0.93 0.59
CA THR A 93 5.15 -0.98 2.02
C THR A 93 4.07 -0.22 2.78
N VAL A 94 3.60 -0.80 3.89
CA VAL A 94 2.69 -0.12 4.83
C VAL A 94 3.53 0.65 5.84
N GLU A 95 3.33 1.95 5.89
CA GLU A 95 4.01 2.83 6.82
C GLU A 95 3.02 3.48 7.79
N ASN A 96 3.41 3.65 9.02
CA ASN A 96 2.63 4.44 9.96
C ASN A 96 2.70 5.92 9.58
N LYS A 97 1.55 6.59 9.61
CA LYS A 97 1.51 8.06 9.48
C LYS A 97 2.28 8.72 10.61
N PRO A 98 2.77 9.95 10.43
CA PRO A 98 3.32 10.75 11.52
C PRO A 98 2.37 10.76 12.72
N GLN A 99 2.92 10.68 13.93
CA GLN A 99 2.13 10.52 15.15
C GLN A 99 1.03 11.58 15.30
N ASP A 100 1.34 12.84 15.03
CA ASP A 100 0.40 13.94 15.08
C ASP A 100 -0.81 13.73 14.13
N LYS A 101 -0.57 13.19 12.94
CA LYS A 101 -1.61 12.89 11.94
C LYS A 101 -2.46 11.68 12.31
N ALA A 102 -1.84 10.64 12.85
CA ALA A 102 -2.55 9.48 13.35
C ALA A 102 -3.44 9.86 14.54
N GLU A 103 -2.91 10.61 15.51
CA GLU A 103 -3.68 11.12 16.65
C GLU A 103 -4.85 11.99 16.22
N GLU A 104 -4.64 12.91 15.28
CA GLU A 104 -5.70 13.77 14.73
C GLU A 104 -6.80 12.92 14.08
N ALA A 105 -6.44 11.92 13.29
CA ALA A 105 -7.40 11.04 12.61
C ALA A 105 -8.25 10.24 13.60
N ILE A 106 -7.63 9.65 14.64
CA ILE A 106 -8.34 8.90 15.68
C ILE A 106 -9.26 9.82 16.48
N ARG A 107 -8.80 11.03 16.87
CA ARG A 107 -9.67 12.00 17.58
C ARG A 107 -10.86 12.43 16.72
N ASN A 108 -10.65 12.71 15.45
CA ASN A 108 -11.72 13.06 14.52
C ASN A 108 -12.75 11.94 14.37
N GLN A 109 -12.32 10.69 14.27
CA GLN A 109 -13.21 9.53 14.20
C GLN A 109 -13.99 9.36 15.51
N ARG A 110 -13.34 9.46 16.66
CA ARG A 110 -13.99 9.44 17.97
C ARG A 110 -15.06 10.53 18.09
N ASP A 111 -14.72 11.76 17.72
CA ASP A 111 -15.60 12.92 17.84
C ASP A 111 -16.84 12.76 16.94
N ARG A 112 -16.70 12.19 15.75
CA ARG A 112 -17.82 11.79 14.90
C ARG A 112 -18.76 10.83 15.62
N LEU A 113 -18.22 9.74 16.18
CA LEU A 113 -19.00 8.72 16.87
C LEU A 113 -19.69 9.28 18.11
N LEU A 114 -19.07 10.21 18.84
CA LEU A 114 -19.70 10.91 19.94
C LEU A 114 -20.83 11.83 19.45
N THR A 115 -20.61 12.61 18.40
CA THR A 115 -21.61 13.52 17.81
C THR A 115 -22.83 12.74 17.30
N ASP A 116 -22.63 11.59 16.66
CA ASP A 116 -23.72 10.72 16.20
C ASP A 116 -24.65 10.24 17.33
N THR A 117 -24.20 10.33 18.56
CA THR A 117 -24.95 9.89 19.75
C THR A 117 -25.31 11.01 20.72
N ASP A 118 -25.02 12.28 20.40
CA ASP A 118 -25.28 13.43 21.31
C ASP A 118 -26.76 13.66 21.58
N TRP A 119 -27.62 13.31 20.64
CA TRP A 119 -29.07 13.37 20.82
C TRP A 119 -29.58 12.52 22.01
N MET A 120 -28.82 11.47 22.39
CA MET A 120 -29.15 10.63 23.54
C MET A 120 -28.92 11.33 24.89
N ALA A 121 -28.16 12.41 24.91
CA ALA A 121 -27.87 13.19 26.10
C ALA A 121 -28.87 14.36 26.32
N LEU A 122 -29.90 14.47 25.45
CA LEU A 122 -30.95 15.48 25.61
C LEU A 122 -31.85 15.16 26.82
N SER A 123 -32.37 16.21 27.44
CA SER A 123 -33.13 16.09 28.69
C SER A 123 -34.46 15.33 28.59
N ASP A 124 -34.96 15.16 27.37
CA ASP A 124 -36.18 14.42 27.05
C ASP A 124 -35.92 12.93 26.69
N ASN A 125 -34.68 12.51 26.77
CA ASN A 125 -34.27 11.14 26.48
C ASN A 125 -33.60 10.50 27.70
N THR A 126 -33.81 9.19 27.89
CA THR A 126 -33.13 8.40 28.93
C THR A 126 -32.05 7.55 28.32
N MET A 127 -30.79 7.92 28.56
CA MET A 127 -29.66 7.13 28.09
C MET A 127 -29.57 5.80 28.86
N THR A 128 -29.53 4.69 28.13
CA THR A 128 -29.35 3.37 28.75
C THR A 128 -27.91 3.17 29.23
N PRO A 129 -27.67 2.25 30.19
CA PRO A 129 -26.32 1.96 30.68
C PRO A 129 -25.35 1.53 29.57
N GLU A 130 -25.82 0.78 28.56
CA GLU A 130 -25.01 0.32 27.42
C GLU A 130 -24.51 1.51 26.59
N TRP A 131 -25.39 2.46 26.28
CA TRP A 131 -25.02 3.69 25.59
C TRP A 131 -24.07 4.58 26.41
N ALA A 132 -24.31 4.67 27.72
CA ALA A 132 -23.41 5.40 28.61
C ALA A 132 -22.00 4.78 28.61
N SER A 133 -21.91 3.46 28.68
CA SER A 133 -20.64 2.71 28.63
C SER A 133 -19.94 2.87 27.28
N TYR A 134 -20.66 2.76 26.15
CA TYR A 134 -20.13 2.99 24.81
C TYR A 134 -19.52 4.40 24.68
N ARG A 135 -20.27 5.43 25.09
CA ARG A 135 -19.78 6.81 25.03
C ARG A 135 -18.59 7.06 25.95
N GLN A 136 -18.54 6.40 27.11
CA GLN A 136 -17.39 6.48 28.01
C GLN A 136 -16.16 5.82 27.36
N ALA A 137 -16.31 4.62 26.79
CA ALA A 137 -15.22 3.93 26.10
C ALA A 137 -14.68 4.76 24.91
N LEU A 138 -15.54 5.49 24.17
CA LEU A 138 -15.09 6.43 23.14
C LEU A 138 -14.24 7.57 23.72
N ARG A 139 -14.60 8.12 24.87
CA ARG A 139 -13.78 9.18 25.50
C ARG A 139 -12.43 8.68 25.94
N ASP A 140 -12.36 7.41 26.37
CA ASP A 140 -11.15 6.79 26.91
C ASP A 140 -10.21 6.25 25.82
N ILE A 141 -10.58 6.32 24.53
CA ILE A 141 -9.78 5.84 23.40
C ILE A 141 -8.35 6.39 23.41
N THR A 142 -8.17 7.67 23.71
CA THR A 142 -6.86 8.31 23.75
C THR A 142 -5.99 7.89 24.93
N SER A 143 -6.55 7.16 25.89
CA SER A 143 -5.86 6.62 27.06
C SER A 143 -5.43 5.16 26.89
N GLN A 144 -5.77 4.53 25.77
CA GLN A 144 -5.35 3.17 25.48
C GLN A 144 -3.84 3.10 25.21
N GLU A 145 -3.19 2.04 25.66
CA GLU A 145 -1.74 1.85 25.55
C GLU A 145 -1.25 1.89 24.08
N GLY A 146 -2.06 1.35 23.15
CA GLY A 146 -1.75 1.30 21.72
C GLY A 146 -2.03 2.59 20.94
N PHE A 147 -2.55 3.65 21.59
CA PHE A 147 -2.89 4.90 20.92
C PHE A 147 -1.63 5.60 20.33
N PRO A 148 -1.69 6.10 19.09
CA PRO A 148 -2.82 6.13 18.17
C PRO A 148 -2.86 4.94 17.19
N TYR A 149 -1.85 4.06 17.15
CA TYR A 149 -1.66 3.09 16.07
C TYR A 149 -2.39 1.76 16.28
N SER A 150 -2.82 1.49 17.48
CA SER A 150 -3.60 0.29 17.83
C SER A 150 -4.65 0.66 18.84
N VAL A 151 -5.86 0.92 18.39
CA VAL A 151 -7.00 1.31 19.24
C VAL A 151 -8.13 0.31 19.11
N ASP A 152 -8.66 -0.12 20.24
CA ASP A 152 -9.85 -0.95 20.32
C ASP A 152 -11.10 -0.06 20.29
N TRP A 153 -11.80 -0.04 19.18
CA TRP A 153 -13.03 0.71 19.02
C TRP A 153 -14.18 -0.01 19.71
N PRO A 154 -14.96 0.67 20.59
CA PRO A 154 -16.09 0.03 21.23
C PRO A 154 -17.18 -0.30 20.20
N THR A 155 -17.86 -1.44 20.42
CA THR A 155 -19.00 -1.83 19.61
C THR A 155 -20.22 -1.01 19.99
N LYS A 156 -20.87 -0.44 18.99
CA LYS A 156 -22.11 0.32 19.16
C LYS A 156 -23.23 -0.62 19.62
N PRO A 157 -23.98 -0.28 20.70
CA PRO A 157 -25.11 -1.07 21.19
C PRO A 157 -26.28 -1.16 20.21
#